data_c025708c77004771ddab31d040749976
#
_entry.id   c025708c77004771ddab31d040749976
#
_cell.length_a   1.000
_cell.length_b   1.000
_cell.length_c   1.000
_cell.angle_alpha   90.00
_cell.angle_beta   90.00
_cell.angle_gamma   90.00
#
_symmetry.space_group_name_H-M   'P 1'
#
loop_
_entity.id
_entity.type
_entity.pdbx_description
1 polymer ?
#
loop_
_entity_poly.entity_id
_entity_poly.type
_entity_poly.pdbx_seq_one_letter_code
_entity_poly.pdbx_strand_id
1 'polypeptide(L)'
;AAGLYWVLTSGNSNDGGIGLNSIPSNTGDKLSSGKSYYVYASEIELYPTNNEGKAWDTGDGGPDIKYHIKWLGNEIFESTVKDNSLLANWSGLQIDLKWSDLLGKTISPNEAIQAARLRYDDKGFIEIIIEDSDVAKDDAAGNLTMDLKTLRIGKNEQGYAKDTQNSVRRTVVTVLPIDSTIEDLAQFMRE
;
A
#
# COMPACT_ATOMS: atom_id res chain seq x y z
N ALA A 1 0.66 -19.92 30.86
CA ALA A 1 1.69 -20.11 29.82
C ALA A 1 1.35 -21.41 29.06
N ALA A 2 0.79 -21.31 27.87
CA ALA A 2 0.60 -22.42 26.96
C ALA A 2 1.18 -22.01 25.61
N GLY A 3 2.36 -22.57 25.30
CA GLY A 3 2.99 -22.36 24.00
C GLY A 3 2.34 -23.28 22.97
N LEU A 4 1.92 -22.69 21.85
CA LEU A 4 1.54 -23.45 20.67
C LEU A 4 2.80 -23.76 19.86
N TYR A 5 3.15 -25.03 19.77
CA TYR A 5 4.17 -25.54 18.85
C TYR A 5 3.51 -25.86 17.51
N TRP A 6 4.01 -25.26 16.44
CA TRP A 6 3.68 -25.70 15.09
C TRP A 6 4.61 -26.85 14.68
N VAL A 7 4.02 -27.97 14.37
CA VAL A 7 4.72 -29.13 13.81
C VAL A 7 4.87 -28.92 12.31
N LEU A 8 6.10 -28.74 11.83
CA LEU A 8 6.44 -28.81 10.41
C LEU A 8 6.45 -30.27 9.96
N THR A 9 5.48 -30.68 9.18
CA THR A 9 5.54 -31.95 8.45
C THR A 9 6.31 -31.72 7.15
N SER A 10 7.51 -32.27 7.07
CA SER A 10 8.35 -32.32 5.88
C SER A 10 7.76 -33.30 4.86
N GLY A 11 7.14 -32.79 3.82
CA GLY A 11 6.82 -33.53 2.60
C GLY A 11 7.85 -33.18 1.53
N ASN A 12 8.66 -34.17 1.17
CA ASN A 12 9.68 -34.08 0.12
C ASN A 12 9.03 -34.18 -1.26
N SER A 13 9.18 -33.17 -2.12
CA SER A 13 9.19 -33.37 -3.58
C SER A 13 9.78 -32.14 -4.29
N ASN A 14 10.69 -32.42 -5.17
CA ASN A 14 11.47 -31.55 -6.03
C ASN A 14 10.63 -30.60 -6.87
N ASP A 15 11.23 -29.45 -7.12
CA ASP A 15 11.17 -28.62 -8.32
C ASP A 15 10.47 -27.28 -8.22
N GLY A 16 11.23 -26.26 -8.62
CA GLY A 16 10.71 -24.98 -9.11
C GLY A 16 10.47 -23.93 -8.03
N GLY A 17 11.22 -22.85 -8.13
CA GLY A 17 11.15 -21.58 -7.43
C GLY A 17 9.97 -21.35 -6.48
N ILE A 18 10.24 -21.38 -5.18
CA ILE A 18 9.26 -21.04 -4.17
C ILE A 18 9.13 -19.51 -4.16
N GLY A 19 8.19 -19.01 -4.94
CA GLY A 19 7.64 -17.70 -4.65
C GLY A 19 7.05 -17.76 -3.25
N LEU A 20 7.60 -16.99 -2.33
CA LEU A 20 7.00 -16.77 -1.02
C LEU A 20 5.69 -16.00 -1.25
N ASN A 21 4.64 -16.74 -1.56
CA ASN A 21 3.28 -16.21 -1.47
C ASN A 21 3.01 -15.94 0.00
N SER A 22 3.34 -14.74 0.46
CA SER A 22 2.93 -14.27 1.77
C SER A 22 1.40 -14.31 1.82
N ILE A 23 0.86 -15.10 2.73
CA ILE A 23 -0.58 -15.16 3.00
C ILE A 23 -0.98 -13.76 3.46
N PRO A 24 -1.91 -13.08 2.78
CA PRO A 24 -2.36 -11.77 3.24
C PRO A 24 -2.96 -11.91 4.64
N SER A 25 -2.42 -11.18 5.60
CA SER A 25 -2.95 -11.12 6.97
C SER A 25 -4.16 -10.19 7.05
N ASN A 26 -5.17 -10.43 6.22
CA ASN A 26 -6.33 -9.55 6.17
C ASN A 26 -7.59 -10.23 6.71
N THR A 27 -8.07 -9.74 7.85
CA THR A 27 -9.27 -10.23 8.54
C THR A 27 -10.53 -9.42 8.27
N GLY A 28 -10.43 -8.32 7.49
CA GLY A 28 -11.54 -7.43 7.21
C GLY A 28 -12.61 -8.01 6.28
N ASP A 29 -13.75 -7.34 6.21
CA ASP A 29 -14.86 -7.69 5.33
C ASP A 29 -14.48 -7.53 3.86
N LYS A 30 -15.10 -8.35 3.00
CA LYS A 30 -14.98 -8.23 1.54
C LYS A 30 -15.60 -6.92 1.06
N LEU A 31 -15.06 -6.39 -0.04
CA LEU A 31 -15.69 -5.28 -0.73
C LEU A 31 -17.05 -5.70 -1.29
N SER A 32 -18.03 -4.81 -1.22
CA SER A 32 -19.38 -5.01 -1.74
C SER A 32 -19.56 -4.34 -3.09
N SER A 33 -20.11 -5.07 -4.06
CA SER A 33 -20.40 -4.54 -5.40
C SER A 33 -21.30 -3.31 -5.35
N GLY A 34 -20.99 -2.34 -6.19
CA GLY A 34 -21.71 -1.06 -6.28
C GLY A 34 -21.36 -0.03 -5.19
N LYS A 35 -20.54 -0.41 -4.21
CA LYS A 35 -20.03 0.50 -3.18
C LYS A 35 -18.77 1.22 -3.62
N SER A 36 -18.53 2.39 -3.03
CA SER A 36 -17.33 3.19 -3.25
C SER A 36 -16.40 3.13 -2.05
N TYR A 37 -15.11 3.19 -2.33
CA TYR A 37 -14.05 3.04 -1.35
C TYR A 37 -12.93 4.07 -1.56
N TYR A 38 -12.31 4.49 -0.45
CA TYR A 38 -10.97 5.09 -0.46
C TYR A 38 -9.93 3.99 -0.48
N VAL A 39 -8.91 4.15 -1.32
CA VAL A 39 -7.78 3.22 -1.42
C VAL A 39 -6.48 4.01 -1.46
N TYR A 40 -5.53 3.66 -0.63
CA TYR A 40 -4.18 4.24 -0.62
C TYR A 40 -3.16 3.23 -0.10
N ALA A 41 -1.91 3.33 -0.53
CA ALA A 41 -0.84 2.58 0.10
C ALA A 41 -0.47 3.31 1.40
N SER A 42 -0.75 2.69 2.55
CA SER A 42 -0.41 3.24 3.86
C SER A 42 1.04 2.98 4.24
N GLU A 43 1.66 1.96 3.64
CA GLU A 43 3.06 1.63 3.85
C GLU A 43 3.66 1.00 2.60
N ILE A 44 4.88 1.42 2.25
CA ILE A 44 5.70 0.81 1.20
C ILE A 44 7.10 0.61 1.75
N GLU A 45 7.62 -0.61 1.63
CA GLU A 45 8.98 -0.97 1.99
C GLU A 45 9.72 -1.42 0.74
N LEU A 46 10.89 -0.82 0.48
CA LEU A 46 11.75 -1.17 -0.63
C LEU A 46 12.93 -2.05 -0.17
N TYR A 47 13.49 -2.82 -1.09
CA TYR A 47 14.78 -3.47 -0.90
C TYR A 47 15.89 -2.42 -0.87
N PRO A 48 17.04 -2.70 -0.19
CA PRO A 48 18.15 -1.75 -0.10
C PRO A 48 18.81 -1.35 -1.42
N THR A 49 18.49 -2.06 -2.51
CA THR A 49 19.00 -1.78 -3.85
C THR A 49 17.87 -1.73 -4.87
N ASN A 50 18.05 -0.91 -5.90
CA ASN A 50 17.11 -0.78 -7.01
C ASN A 50 17.03 -2.04 -7.90
N ASN A 51 16.27 -2.00 -8.98
CA ASN A 51 16.03 -3.12 -9.90
C ASN A 51 17.32 -3.61 -10.60
N GLU A 52 18.34 -2.76 -10.72
CA GLU A 52 19.64 -3.10 -11.27
C GLU A 52 20.62 -3.66 -10.21
N GLY A 53 20.22 -3.73 -8.95
CA GLY A 53 21.07 -4.17 -7.84
C GLY A 53 22.03 -3.08 -7.33
N LYS A 54 21.83 -1.82 -7.74
CA LYS A 54 22.61 -0.65 -7.32
C LYS A 54 21.96 0.02 -6.10
N ALA A 55 22.72 0.89 -5.42
CA ALA A 55 22.15 1.83 -4.46
C ALA A 55 21.11 2.71 -5.17
N TRP A 56 20.12 3.20 -4.44
CA TRP A 56 19.08 4.10 -4.95
C TRP A 56 19.71 5.42 -5.38
N ASP A 57 20.34 6.12 -4.45
CA ASP A 57 20.99 7.39 -4.69
C ASP A 57 22.51 7.31 -4.77
N THR A 58 23.12 8.33 -5.35
CA THR A 58 24.57 8.54 -5.30
C THR A 58 24.96 9.13 -3.95
N GLY A 59 25.69 8.38 -3.15
CA GLY A 59 26.12 8.73 -1.79
C GLY A 59 25.45 7.84 -0.75
N ASP A 60 25.14 8.42 0.40
CA ASP A 60 24.53 7.70 1.54
C ASP A 60 22.99 7.90 1.62
N GLY A 61 22.36 8.42 0.56
CA GLY A 61 20.92 8.65 0.47
C GLY A 61 20.12 7.38 0.27
N GLY A 62 18.89 7.36 0.80
CA GLY A 62 17.88 6.36 0.47
C GLY A 62 16.91 6.88 -0.60
N PRO A 63 16.00 6.07 -1.10
CA PRO A 63 15.06 6.49 -2.12
C PRO A 63 14.06 7.53 -1.60
N ASP A 64 13.60 8.38 -2.49
CA ASP A 64 12.53 9.36 -2.31
C ASP A 64 11.21 8.75 -2.82
N ILE A 65 10.52 7.99 -1.97
CA ILE A 65 9.42 7.14 -2.40
C ILE A 65 8.15 7.96 -2.72
N LYS A 66 7.65 7.76 -3.94
CA LYS A 66 6.36 8.23 -4.43
C LYS A 66 5.60 7.07 -5.05
N TYR A 67 4.26 7.12 -5.04
CA TYR A 67 3.45 6.14 -5.76
C TYR A 67 2.24 6.76 -6.42
N HIS A 68 1.79 6.11 -7.48
CA HIS A 68 0.55 6.41 -8.19
C HIS A 68 -0.40 5.23 -8.12
N ILE A 69 -1.70 5.49 -8.07
CA ILE A 69 -2.72 4.45 -8.22
C ILE A 69 -3.43 4.66 -9.55
N LYS A 70 -3.43 3.61 -10.38
CA LYS A 70 -4.25 3.54 -11.58
C LYS A 70 -5.40 2.56 -11.39
N TRP A 71 -6.54 2.91 -11.95
CA TRP A 71 -7.73 2.08 -12.00
C TRP A 71 -8.31 2.09 -13.40
N LEU A 72 -8.53 0.90 -13.97
CA LEU A 72 -8.97 0.75 -15.36
C LEU A 72 -8.08 1.52 -16.36
N GLY A 73 -6.78 1.53 -16.11
CA GLY A 73 -5.78 2.21 -16.94
C GLY A 73 -5.67 3.73 -16.75
N ASN A 74 -6.53 4.34 -15.93
CA ASN A 74 -6.48 5.76 -15.64
C ASN A 74 -5.84 6.01 -14.28
N GLU A 75 -4.93 6.98 -14.21
CA GLU A 75 -4.41 7.46 -12.95
C GLU A 75 -5.51 8.18 -12.16
N ILE A 76 -5.71 7.77 -10.92
CA ILE A 76 -6.75 8.30 -10.04
C ILE A 76 -6.20 8.88 -8.75
N PHE A 77 -4.91 8.70 -8.49
CA PHE A 77 -4.24 9.22 -7.31
C PHE A 77 -2.73 9.25 -7.47
N GLU A 78 -2.09 10.28 -6.92
CA GLU A 78 -0.66 10.44 -6.74
C GLU A 78 -0.37 10.79 -5.28
N SER A 79 0.61 10.12 -4.67
CA SER A 79 1.00 10.37 -3.28
C SER A 79 1.93 11.58 -3.15
N THR A 80 2.09 12.07 -1.91
CA THR A 80 3.24 12.91 -1.58
C THR A 80 4.52 12.06 -1.56
N VAL A 81 5.66 12.71 -1.82
CA VAL A 81 6.99 12.09 -1.72
C VAL A 81 7.35 11.85 -0.26
N LYS A 82 8.04 10.76 0.03
CA LYS A 82 8.66 10.43 1.31
C LYS A 82 10.16 10.30 1.11
N ASP A 83 10.86 11.32 1.54
CA ASP A 83 12.26 11.51 1.25
C ASP A 83 13.16 10.53 2.01
N ASN A 84 14.21 10.06 1.36
CA ASN A 84 15.37 9.37 1.92
C ASN A 84 15.01 8.18 2.84
N SER A 85 14.11 7.32 2.41
CA SER A 85 13.62 6.21 3.24
C SER A 85 13.35 4.93 2.47
N LEU A 86 13.80 3.79 3.00
CA LEU A 86 13.41 2.46 2.52
C LEU A 86 12.04 2.02 3.02
N LEU A 87 11.48 2.69 4.04
CA LEU A 87 10.17 2.43 4.60
C LEU A 87 9.39 3.73 4.69
N ALA A 88 8.43 3.91 3.80
CA ALA A 88 7.60 5.09 3.72
C ALA A 88 6.19 4.81 4.24
N ASN A 89 5.63 5.79 4.96
CA ASN A 89 4.29 5.70 5.54
C ASN A 89 3.42 6.89 5.15
N TRP A 90 2.17 6.63 4.80
CA TRP A 90 1.14 7.63 4.54
C TRP A 90 -0.07 7.37 5.44
N SER A 91 -0.51 8.40 6.15
CA SER A 91 -1.66 8.30 7.07
C SER A 91 -3.02 8.25 6.35
N GLY A 92 -3.06 8.56 5.07
CA GLY A 92 -4.32 8.77 4.34
C GLY A 92 -5.03 10.08 4.71
N LEU A 93 -4.51 10.85 5.66
CA LEU A 93 -5.03 12.17 6.03
C LEU A 93 -4.15 13.28 5.45
N GLN A 94 -4.74 14.44 5.18
CA GLN A 94 -3.98 15.63 4.86
C GLN A 94 -3.16 16.08 6.07
N ILE A 95 -1.86 16.29 5.86
CA ILE A 95 -0.89 16.55 6.95
C ILE A 95 -1.20 17.86 7.70
N ASP A 96 -1.83 18.84 7.02
CA ASP A 96 -2.11 20.17 7.57
C ASP A 96 -3.40 20.26 8.39
N LEU A 97 -4.17 19.16 8.48
CA LEU A 97 -5.38 19.14 9.28
C LEU A 97 -5.02 19.07 10.76
N LYS A 98 -5.37 20.10 11.47
CA LYS A 98 -5.30 20.08 12.94
C LYS A 98 -6.39 19.15 13.46
N TRP A 99 -6.08 18.41 14.49
CA TRP A 99 -7.04 17.55 15.17
C TRP A 99 -8.31 18.29 15.61
N SER A 100 -8.18 19.59 15.95
CA SER A 100 -9.29 20.48 16.23
C SER A 100 -10.25 20.67 15.08
N ASP A 101 -9.75 20.63 13.84
CA ASP A 101 -10.55 20.84 12.63
C ASP A 101 -11.45 19.63 12.37
N LEU A 102 -10.95 18.43 12.67
CA LEU A 102 -11.70 17.18 12.60
C LEU A 102 -12.80 17.12 13.68
N LEU A 103 -12.50 17.52 14.88
CA LEU A 103 -13.44 17.54 15.99
C LEU A 103 -14.48 18.66 15.89
N GLY A 104 -14.16 19.75 15.21
CA GLY A 104 -15.05 20.88 14.99
C GLY A 104 -16.13 20.67 13.94
N LYS A 105 -16.13 19.53 13.23
CA LYS A 105 -17.05 19.19 12.14
C LYS A 105 -17.06 20.19 10.97
N THR A 106 -16.01 20.96 10.80
CA THR A 106 -15.88 21.96 9.75
C THR A 106 -15.38 21.38 8.43
N ILE A 107 -14.74 20.19 8.47
CA ILE A 107 -14.18 19.53 7.30
C ILE A 107 -14.88 18.19 7.11
N SER A 108 -15.38 17.93 5.91
CA SER A 108 -15.94 16.64 5.56
C SER A 108 -14.83 15.57 5.47
N PRO A 109 -15.10 14.30 5.76
CA PRO A 109 -14.13 13.21 5.57
C PRO A 109 -13.54 13.20 4.16
N ASN A 110 -14.33 13.58 3.16
CA ASN A 110 -13.90 13.68 1.77
C ASN A 110 -12.80 14.72 1.51
N GLU A 111 -12.76 15.78 2.30
CA GLU A 111 -11.74 16.82 2.22
C GLU A 111 -10.50 16.48 3.04
N ALA A 112 -10.68 15.66 4.06
CA ALA A 112 -9.62 15.25 4.97
C ALA A 112 -8.77 14.09 4.47
N ILE A 113 -9.27 13.30 3.49
CA ILE A 113 -8.63 12.06 3.07
C ILE A 113 -7.85 12.25 1.76
N GLN A 114 -6.56 11.94 1.81
CA GLN A 114 -5.69 11.79 0.64
C GLN A 114 -5.65 10.32 0.22
N ALA A 115 -6.56 9.93 -0.66
CA ALA A 115 -6.65 8.57 -1.17
C ALA A 115 -7.32 8.55 -2.55
N ALA A 116 -7.05 7.51 -3.32
CA ALA A 116 -7.83 7.19 -4.50
C ALA A 116 -9.27 6.92 -4.11
N ARG A 117 -10.21 7.28 -4.99
CA ARG A 117 -11.62 6.93 -4.85
C ARG A 117 -12.03 6.04 -6.01
N LEU A 118 -12.53 4.87 -5.71
CA LEU A 118 -13.03 3.94 -6.73
C LEU A 118 -14.38 3.36 -6.35
N ARG A 119 -15.17 2.99 -7.35
CA ARG A 119 -16.40 2.23 -7.18
C ARG A 119 -16.13 0.77 -7.56
N TYR A 120 -16.33 -0.13 -6.61
CA TYR A 120 -16.14 -1.55 -6.85
C TYR A 120 -17.36 -2.16 -7.59
N ASP A 121 -17.12 -2.88 -8.68
CA ASP A 121 -18.16 -3.50 -9.52
C ASP A 121 -17.93 -5.01 -9.78
N ASP A 122 -17.28 -5.69 -8.84
CA ASP A 122 -16.89 -7.10 -8.89
C ASP A 122 -15.87 -7.45 -9.98
N LYS A 123 -15.30 -6.46 -10.63
CA LYS A 123 -14.30 -6.61 -11.68
C LYS A 123 -13.20 -5.58 -11.53
N GLY A 124 -12.06 -5.90 -12.14
CA GLY A 124 -10.96 -4.99 -12.29
C GLY A 124 -9.89 -5.16 -11.24
N PHE A 125 -8.84 -4.43 -11.48
CA PHE A 125 -7.64 -4.39 -10.67
C PHE A 125 -7.22 -2.94 -10.52
N ILE A 126 -6.44 -2.67 -9.48
CA ILE A 126 -5.66 -1.45 -9.35
C ILE A 126 -4.21 -1.78 -9.67
N GLU A 127 -3.52 -0.81 -10.26
CA GLU A 127 -2.08 -0.80 -10.39
C GLU A 127 -1.51 0.23 -9.43
N ILE A 128 -0.49 -0.16 -8.68
CA ILE A 128 0.27 0.75 -7.81
C ILE A 128 1.66 0.84 -8.41
N ILE A 129 1.96 1.98 -9.02
CA ILE A 129 3.27 2.28 -9.59
C ILE A 129 4.07 2.99 -8.52
N ILE A 130 5.23 2.44 -8.18
CA ILE A 130 6.10 2.94 -7.12
C ILE A 130 7.41 3.37 -7.77
N GLU A 131 7.84 4.57 -7.43
CA GLU A 131 9.00 5.24 -8.01
C GLU A 131 9.88 5.84 -6.92
N ASP A 132 11.17 5.93 -7.23
CA ASP A 132 12.13 6.80 -6.57
C ASP A 132 12.10 8.14 -7.30
N SER A 133 11.69 9.19 -6.62
CA SER A 133 11.42 10.51 -7.22
C SER A 133 12.65 11.39 -7.21
N ASP A 134 13.38 11.36 -8.30
CA ASP A 134 14.60 12.13 -8.49
C ASP A 134 14.37 13.46 -9.21
N VAL A 135 15.25 14.44 -8.97
CA VAL A 135 15.22 15.75 -9.63
C VAL A 135 15.35 15.66 -11.16
N ALA A 136 16.08 14.67 -11.66
CA ALA A 136 16.37 14.55 -13.09
C ALA A 136 15.44 13.56 -13.80
N LYS A 137 15.12 12.44 -13.16
CA LYS A 137 14.28 11.37 -13.70
C LYS A 137 13.91 10.41 -12.59
N ASP A 138 12.64 10.13 -12.44
CA ASP A 138 12.13 9.11 -11.51
C ASP A 138 12.58 7.71 -11.95
N ASP A 139 13.08 6.93 -11.00
CA ASP A 139 13.47 5.54 -11.23
C ASP A 139 12.35 4.59 -10.75
N ALA A 140 11.97 3.63 -11.62
CA ALA A 140 10.92 2.67 -11.29
C ALA A 140 11.37 1.71 -10.19
N ALA A 141 10.66 1.69 -9.06
CA ALA A 141 10.84 0.71 -7.99
C ALA A 141 10.00 -0.54 -8.22
N GLY A 142 8.78 -0.40 -8.74
CA GLY A 142 7.92 -1.53 -9.07
C GLY A 142 6.54 -1.11 -9.57
N ASN A 143 5.89 -2.06 -10.24
CA ASN A 143 4.48 -1.94 -10.66
C ASN A 143 3.73 -3.15 -10.12
N LEU A 144 2.82 -2.91 -9.18
CA LEU A 144 2.08 -3.93 -8.46
C LEU A 144 0.62 -3.93 -8.94
N THR A 145 0.13 -5.11 -9.31
CA THR A 145 -1.27 -5.28 -9.69
C THR A 145 -2.01 -6.01 -8.58
N MET A 146 -3.14 -5.47 -8.13
CA MET A 146 -4.00 -6.07 -7.12
C MET A 146 -5.42 -6.26 -7.66
N ASP A 147 -5.93 -7.49 -7.62
CA ASP A 147 -7.34 -7.77 -7.94
C ASP A 147 -8.21 -7.25 -6.80
N LEU A 148 -9.16 -6.38 -7.11
CA LEU A 148 -10.08 -5.78 -6.14
C LEU A 148 -10.88 -6.84 -5.34
N LYS A 149 -11.11 -8.03 -5.91
CA LYS A 149 -11.78 -9.15 -5.21
C LYS A 149 -10.98 -9.69 -4.04
N THR A 150 -9.66 -9.54 -4.07
CA THR A 150 -8.78 -10.02 -2.99
C THR A 150 -8.66 -9.02 -1.86
N LEU A 151 -8.95 -7.74 -2.11
CA LEU A 151 -8.90 -6.71 -1.10
C LEU A 151 -10.02 -6.85 -0.06
N ARG A 152 -9.73 -6.36 1.13
CA ARG A 152 -10.62 -6.31 2.28
C ARG A 152 -10.68 -4.89 2.82
N ILE A 153 -11.76 -4.56 3.51
CA ILE A 153 -11.84 -3.32 4.30
C ILE A 153 -10.77 -3.38 5.39
N GLY A 154 -10.01 -2.29 5.54
CA GLY A 154 -8.86 -2.20 6.43
C GLY A 154 -7.54 -2.40 5.70
N LYS A 155 -6.51 -2.85 6.41
CA LYS A 155 -5.15 -3.01 5.92
C LYS A 155 -4.99 -4.34 5.15
N ASN A 156 -4.41 -4.26 3.97
CA ASN A 156 -4.10 -5.38 3.08
C ASN A 156 -2.59 -5.43 2.89
N GLU A 157 -1.93 -6.33 3.60
CA GLU A 157 -0.48 -6.49 3.53
C GLU A 157 -0.09 -7.53 2.49
N GLN A 158 0.94 -7.22 1.69
CA GLN A 158 1.51 -8.14 0.71
C GLN A 158 3.02 -7.95 0.61
N GLY A 159 3.75 -9.07 0.67
CA GLY A 159 5.19 -9.13 0.44
C GLY A 159 5.52 -9.58 -0.98
N TYR A 160 6.67 -9.16 -1.49
CA TYR A 160 7.12 -9.46 -2.85
C TYR A 160 8.59 -9.92 -2.83
N ALA A 161 8.91 -10.79 -3.77
CA ALA A 161 10.31 -11.14 -4.05
C ALA A 161 10.93 -10.05 -4.93
N LYS A 162 12.23 -9.79 -4.71
CA LYS A 162 13.00 -8.91 -5.57
C LYS A 162 13.31 -9.59 -6.91
N ASP A 163 13.15 -8.85 -8.00
CA ASP A 163 13.57 -9.25 -9.34
C ASP A 163 14.09 -8.04 -10.14
N THR A 164 14.26 -8.20 -11.44
CA THR A 164 14.77 -7.14 -12.34
C THR A 164 13.72 -6.04 -12.66
N GLN A 165 12.48 -6.18 -12.23
CA GLN A 165 11.40 -5.23 -12.45
C GLN A 165 10.75 -4.77 -11.14
N ASN A 166 11.13 -5.40 -10.03
CA ASN A 166 10.54 -5.12 -8.73
C ASN A 166 11.57 -5.07 -7.61
N SER A 167 11.70 -3.92 -6.99
CA SER A 167 12.47 -3.68 -5.77
C SER A 167 11.57 -3.38 -4.56
N VAL A 168 10.27 -3.54 -4.70
CA VAL A 168 9.33 -3.45 -3.58
C VAL A 168 9.40 -4.74 -2.78
N ARG A 169 9.63 -4.61 -1.48
CA ARG A 169 9.68 -5.74 -0.54
C ARG A 169 8.30 -6.04 0.06
N ARG A 170 7.57 -4.97 0.44
CA ARG A 170 6.27 -5.09 1.08
C ARG A 170 5.43 -3.85 0.83
N THR A 171 4.12 -4.05 0.73
CA THR A 171 3.15 -2.96 0.77
C THR A 171 2.02 -3.26 1.74
N VAL A 172 1.48 -2.20 2.33
CA VAL A 172 0.19 -2.24 3.04
C VAL A 172 -0.75 -1.30 2.32
N VAL A 173 -1.79 -1.85 1.72
CA VAL A 173 -2.86 -1.07 1.06
C VAL A 173 -4.05 -0.99 1.99
N THR A 174 -4.45 0.22 2.34
CA THR A 174 -5.61 0.47 3.19
C THR A 174 -6.82 0.79 2.34
N VAL A 175 -7.94 0.12 2.64
CA VAL A 175 -9.23 0.29 1.97
C VAL A 175 -10.27 0.69 3.01
N LEU A 176 -10.95 1.81 2.79
CA LEU A 176 -11.98 2.32 3.69
C LEU A 176 -13.27 2.60 2.92
N PRO A 177 -14.45 2.28 3.45
CA PRO A 177 -15.71 2.71 2.85
C PRO A 177 -15.77 4.23 2.77
N ILE A 178 -16.37 4.76 1.70
CA ILE A 178 -16.44 6.23 1.49
C ILE A 178 -17.33 6.94 2.53
N ASP A 179 -18.19 6.20 3.19
CA ASP A 179 -19.07 6.63 4.28
C ASP A 179 -18.45 6.44 5.67
N SER A 180 -17.15 6.09 5.74
CA SER A 180 -16.42 6.01 7.01
C SER A 180 -16.42 7.34 7.74
N THR A 181 -16.63 7.27 9.06
CA THR A 181 -16.55 8.46 9.91
C THR A 181 -15.12 8.84 10.23
N ILE A 182 -14.91 10.02 10.78
CA ILE A 182 -13.58 10.45 11.24
C ILE A 182 -13.09 9.56 12.39
N GLU A 183 -14.00 9.08 13.21
CA GLU A 183 -13.71 8.15 14.29
C GLU A 183 -13.21 6.80 13.75
N ASP A 184 -13.82 6.28 12.69
CA ASP A 184 -13.35 5.07 11.99
C ASP A 184 -11.93 5.27 11.45
N LEU A 185 -11.67 6.42 10.81
CA LEU A 185 -10.34 6.75 10.30
C LEU A 185 -9.29 6.86 11.42
N ALA A 186 -9.66 7.47 12.56
CA ALA A 186 -8.79 7.60 13.71
C ALA A 186 -8.44 6.23 14.32
N GLN A 187 -9.35 5.28 14.27
CA GLN A 187 -9.10 3.92 14.71
C GLN A 187 -8.07 3.23 13.81
N PHE A 188 -8.22 3.31 12.49
CA PHE A 188 -7.24 2.75 11.54
C PHE A 188 -5.84 3.36 11.62
N MET A 189 -5.72 4.59 12.12
CA MET A 189 -4.42 5.25 12.30
C MET A 189 -3.67 4.78 13.56
N ARG A 190 -4.38 4.18 14.52
CA ARG A 190 -3.79 3.73 15.80
C ARG A 190 -3.29 2.29 15.77
N GLU A 191 -3.77 1.49 14.82
CA GLU A 191 -3.37 0.10 14.59
C GLU A 191 -2.20 -0.01 13.59
#